data_9989e65dbbe6f874c450cb25300efe8b
#
_entry.id   9989e65dbbe6f874c450cb25300efe8b
#
_cell.length_a   1.000
_cell.length_b   1.000
_cell.length_c   1.000
_cell.angle_alpha   90.00
_cell.angle_beta   90.00
_cell.angle_gamma   90.00
#
_symmetry.space_group_name_H-M   'P 1'
#
loop_
_entity.id
_entity.type
_entity.pdbx_description
1 polymer ?
#
loop_
_entity_poly.entity_id
_entity_poly.type
_entity_poly.pdbx_seq_one_letter_code
_entity_poly.pdbx_strand_id
1 'polypeptide(L)'
;MAVTLSEYDLPDAFLFKGSTTGILVWQPQETVIVLGQSNSIETSLSTDTVAADGLRVTKRPSGGETVILTPATVAFTAARHFQVMIPFRDYFMMVNSAVIEGLAEM
;
A
#
# COMPACT_ATOMS: atom_id res chain seq x y z
N MET A 1 15.17 -3.18 -21.17
CA MET A 1 14.81 -4.22 -20.21
C MET A 1 13.36 -4.07 -19.80
N ALA A 2 12.63 -5.16 -19.75
CA ALA A 2 11.24 -5.13 -19.31
C ALA A 2 11.14 -5.03 -17.78
N VAL A 3 10.21 -4.23 -17.31
CA VAL A 3 9.88 -4.18 -15.89
C VAL A 3 8.91 -5.33 -15.58
N THR A 4 9.25 -6.16 -14.61
CA THR A 4 8.43 -7.31 -14.23
C THR A 4 7.69 -6.99 -12.93
N LEU A 5 6.40 -7.33 -12.91
CA LEU A 5 5.57 -7.19 -11.73
C LEU A 5 5.86 -8.35 -10.77
N SER A 6 6.28 -8.05 -9.54
CA SER A 6 6.48 -9.09 -8.54
C SER A 6 5.24 -9.30 -7.68
N GLU A 7 5.16 -10.47 -7.04
CA GLU A 7 4.09 -10.77 -6.11
C GLU A 7 4.06 -9.76 -4.96
N TYR A 8 2.87 -9.42 -4.49
CA TYR A 8 2.71 -8.53 -3.33
C TYR A 8 3.02 -9.32 -2.06
N ASP A 9 4.18 -9.09 -1.48
CA ASP A 9 4.67 -9.79 -0.30
C ASP A 9 5.15 -8.83 0.79
N LEU A 10 4.68 -7.59 0.78
CA LEU A 10 5.02 -6.62 1.81
C LEU A 10 4.43 -7.04 3.17
N PRO A 11 4.95 -6.47 4.28
CA PRO A 11 4.55 -6.93 5.63
C PRO A 11 3.06 -6.95 5.89
N ASP A 12 2.28 -6.11 5.21
CA ASP A 12 0.83 -6.03 5.40
C ASP A 12 0.03 -6.97 4.49
N ALA A 13 0.70 -7.83 3.71
CA ALA A 13 0.03 -8.72 2.76
C ALA A 13 -1.04 -9.59 3.43
N PHE A 14 -0.80 -10.03 4.67
CA PHE A 14 -1.74 -10.88 5.39
C PHE A 14 -3.08 -10.18 5.69
N LEU A 15 -3.10 -8.85 5.75
CA LEU A 15 -4.32 -8.09 6.03
C LEU A 15 -5.28 -8.05 4.84
N PHE A 16 -4.82 -8.42 3.64
CA PHE A 16 -5.67 -8.48 2.45
C PHE A 16 -6.36 -9.83 2.27
N LYS A 17 -6.20 -10.76 3.22
CA LYS A 17 -6.73 -12.12 3.09
C LYS A 17 -8.04 -12.27 3.84
N GLY A 18 -9.13 -12.54 3.11
CA GLY A 18 -10.43 -12.87 3.69
C GLY A 18 -10.98 -11.79 4.59
N SER A 19 -11.42 -12.19 5.78
CA SER A 19 -12.00 -11.29 6.78
C SER A 19 -11.02 -10.94 7.90
N THR A 20 -9.74 -10.92 7.61
CA THR A 20 -8.71 -10.57 8.59
C THR A 20 -8.94 -9.15 9.11
N THR A 21 -8.87 -8.99 10.43
CA THR A 21 -8.96 -7.69 11.09
C THR A 21 -7.66 -7.41 11.80
N GLY A 22 -7.12 -6.21 11.61
CA GLY A 22 -5.90 -5.82 12.29
C GLY A 22 -5.35 -4.50 11.83
N ILE A 23 -4.30 -4.07 12.51
CA ILE A 23 -3.53 -2.87 12.18
C ILE A 23 -2.06 -3.25 12.19
N LEU A 24 -1.33 -2.74 11.21
CA LEU A 24 0.11 -2.89 11.14
C LEU A 24 0.76 -1.55 10.84
N VAL A 25 1.79 -1.22 11.60
CA VAL A 25 2.67 -0.09 11.30
C VAL A 25 4.00 -0.69 10.90
N TRP A 26 4.52 -0.31 9.74
CA TRP A 26 5.70 -0.95 9.19
C TRP A 26 6.54 0.00 8.33
N GLN A 27 7.77 -0.38 8.09
CA GLN A 27 8.68 0.34 7.22
C GLN A 27 9.22 -0.60 6.15
N PRO A 28 9.28 -0.16 4.88
CA PRO A 28 9.92 -0.95 3.84
C PRO A 28 11.41 -1.15 4.11
N GLN A 29 11.95 -2.31 3.75
CA GLN A 29 13.38 -2.58 3.85
C GLN A 29 14.16 -2.11 2.64
N GLU A 30 13.47 -1.90 1.53
CA GLU A 30 14.05 -1.43 0.28
C GLU A 30 13.08 -0.47 -0.41
N THR A 31 13.57 0.27 -1.40
CA THR A 31 12.69 1.10 -2.22
C THR A 31 11.86 0.21 -3.13
N VAL A 32 10.54 0.39 -3.10
CA VAL A 32 9.59 -0.41 -3.88
C VAL A 32 8.50 0.50 -4.43
N ILE A 33 8.13 0.27 -5.69
CA ILE A 33 7.01 0.94 -6.33
C ILE A 33 5.78 0.06 -6.16
N VAL A 34 4.71 0.61 -5.58
CA VAL A 34 3.47 -0.12 -5.34
C VAL A 34 2.37 0.48 -6.20
N LEU A 35 1.93 -0.27 -7.20
CA LEU A 35 0.80 0.12 -8.04
C LEU A 35 -0.51 -0.13 -7.31
N GLY A 36 -1.48 0.76 -7.47
CA GLY A 36 -2.85 0.46 -7.10
C GLY A 36 -3.44 -0.62 -8.01
N GLN A 37 -4.52 -1.26 -7.58
CA GLN A 37 -5.10 -2.39 -8.31
C GLN A 37 -5.45 -2.06 -9.77
N SER A 38 -5.90 -0.84 -10.03
CA SER A 38 -6.31 -0.41 -11.38
C SER A 38 -5.19 0.28 -12.18
N ASN A 39 -4.02 0.47 -11.60
CA ASN A 39 -2.88 1.07 -12.30
C ASN A 39 -2.13 0.02 -13.11
N SER A 40 -1.40 0.46 -14.13
CA SER A 40 -0.54 -0.41 -14.92
C SER A 40 0.86 0.16 -15.01
N ILE A 41 1.83 -0.71 -15.27
CA ILE A 41 3.22 -0.32 -15.43
C ILE A 41 3.35 0.69 -16.58
N GLU A 42 2.69 0.41 -17.70
CA GLU A 42 2.82 1.21 -18.92
C GLU A 42 2.29 2.64 -18.76
N THR A 43 1.23 2.81 -17.98
CA THR A 43 0.59 4.13 -17.83
C THR A 43 1.07 4.91 -16.61
N SER A 44 1.63 4.21 -15.61
CA SER A 44 1.98 4.85 -14.34
C SER A 44 3.48 5.08 -14.16
N LEU A 45 4.34 4.39 -14.92
CA LEU A 45 5.77 4.40 -14.68
C LEU A 45 6.57 4.77 -15.94
N SER A 46 7.70 5.41 -15.71
CA SER A 46 8.76 5.51 -16.72
C SER A 46 9.55 4.20 -16.68
N THR A 47 9.24 3.28 -17.60
CA THR A 47 9.81 1.94 -17.59
C THR A 47 11.32 1.93 -17.73
N ASP A 48 11.87 2.85 -18.54
CA ASP A 48 13.32 2.95 -18.75
C ASP A 48 14.04 3.34 -17.46
N THR A 49 13.51 4.32 -16.75
CA THR A 49 14.09 4.78 -15.48
C THR A 49 13.99 3.71 -14.39
N VAL A 50 12.83 3.06 -14.29
CA VAL A 50 12.61 2.00 -13.29
C VAL A 50 13.55 0.82 -13.55
N ALA A 51 13.71 0.40 -14.80
CA ALA A 51 14.61 -0.69 -15.17
C ALA A 51 16.08 -0.31 -14.90
N ALA A 52 16.47 0.92 -15.22
CA ALA A 52 17.84 1.38 -15.01
C ALA A 52 18.21 1.43 -13.52
N ASP A 53 17.27 1.81 -12.66
CA ASP A 53 17.49 1.90 -11.22
C ASP A 53 17.32 0.54 -10.52
N GLY A 54 16.86 -0.50 -11.22
CA GLY A 54 16.65 -1.82 -10.66
C GLY A 54 15.58 -1.85 -9.57
N LEU A 55 14.58 -0.98 -9.67
CA LEU A 55 13.54 -0.87 -8.66
C LEU A 55 12.54 -2.02 -8.76
N ARG A 56 12.14 -2.52 -7.60
CA ARG A 56 11.10 -3.53 -7.51
C ARG A 56 9.73 -2.89 -7.70
N VAL A 57 8.87 -3.54 -8.48
CA VAL A 57 7.50 -3.08 -8.73
C VAL A 57 6.53 -4.19 -8.33
N THR A 58 5.56 -3.85 -7.51
CA THR A 58 4.50 -4.75 -7.13
C THR A 58 3.14 -4.05 -7.24
N LYS A 59 2.06 -4.81 -7.23
CA LYS A 59 0.70 -4.27 -7.28
C LYS A 59 -0.06 -4.75 -6.04
N ARG A 60 -0.60 -3.80 -5.27
CA ARG A 60 -1.40 -4.16 -4.10
C ARG A 60 -2.81 -4.57 -4.50
N PRO A 61 -3.49 -5.40 -3.67
CA PRO A 61 -4.87 -5.81 -3.96
C PRO A 61 -5.92 -4.70 -3.79
N SER A 62 -5.56 -3.56 -3.20
CA SER A 62 -6.48 -2.46 -2.97
C SER A 62 -6.34 -1.36 -4.01
N GLY A 63 -7.35 -0.51 -4.13
CA GLY A 63 -7.35 0.63 -5.04
C GLY A 63 -6.42 1.76 -4.60
N GLY A 64 -6.51 2.88 -5.31
CA GLY A 64 -5.71 4.07 -5.08
C GLY A 64 -4.60 4.22 -6.11
N GLU A 65 -3.80 5.26 -5.95
CA GLU A 65 -2.75 5.61 -6.89
C GLU A 65 -1.44 4.87 -6.61
N THR A 66 -0.55 4.90 -7.59
CA THR A 66 0.80 4.38 -7.46
C THR A 66 1.61 5.20 -6.46
N VAL A 67 2.31 4.52 -5.57
CA VAL A 67 3.18 5.16 -4.59
C VAL A 67 4.59 4.57 -4.64
N ILE A 68 5.57 5.35 -4.22
CA ILE A 68 6.93 4.88 -4.04
C ILE A 68 7.20 4.83 -2.54
N LEU A 69 7.53 3.64 -2.04
CA LEU A 69 7.88 3.43 -0.64
C LEU A 69 9.39 3.30 -0.52
N THR A 70 9.95 3.92 0.50
CA THR A 70 11.39 3.87 0.78
C THR A 70 11.60 3.44 2.23
N PRO A 71 12.83 3.07 2.63
CA PRO A 71 13.10 2.77 4.03
C PRO A 71 12.82 3.92 5.00
N ALA A 72 12.68 5.15 4.50
CA ALA A 72 12.31 6.32 5.30
C ALA A 72 10.79 6.48 5.44
N THR A 73 10.01 5.67 4.76
CA THR A 73 8.54 5.72 4.80
C THR A 73 8.02 4.93 5.99
N VAL A 74 7.06 5.49 6.71
CA VAL A 74 6.28 4.74 7.72
C VAL A 74 4.90 4.49 7.14
N ALA A 75 4.52 3.23 7.05
CA ALA A 75 3.24 2.82 6.48
C ALA A 75 2.30 2.34 7.58
N PHE A 76 1.04 2.72 7.47
CA PHE A 76 -0.04 2.25 8.32
C PHE A 76 -1.01 1.45 7.47
N THR A 77 -1.27 0.22 7.87
CA THR A 77 -2.27 -0.61 7.19
C THR A 77 -3.32 -1.03 8.21
N ALA A 78 -4.57 -0.79 7.88
CA ALA A 78 -5.70 -1.18 8.72
C ALA A 78 -6.70 -1.96 7.90
N ALA A 79 -7.17 -3.06 8.44
CA ALA A 79 -8.21 -3.88 7.85
C ALA A 79 -9.24 -4.22 8.91
N ARG A 80 -10.51 -4.12 8.54
CA ARG A 80 -11.62 -4.46 9.43
C ARG A 80 -12.74 -5.10 8.64
N HIS A 81 -13.31 -6.16 9.20
CA HIS A 81 -14.48 -6.79 8.64
C HIS A 81 -15.75 -6.11 9.20
N PHE A 82 -16.65 -5.74 8.29
CA PHE A 82 -17.94 -5.19 8.64
C PHE A 82 -19.04 -6.15 8.21
N GLN A 83 -20.03 -6.34 9.07
CA GLN A 83 -21.19 -7.17 8.73
C GLN A 83 -22.12 -6.50 7.73
N VAL A 84 -22.09 -5.18 7.65
CA VAL A 84 -22.81 -4.38 6.67
C VAL A 84 -21.84 -3.51 5.92
N MET A 85 -22.14 -3.27 4.64
CA MET A 85 -21.32 -2.36 3.83
C MET A 85 -21.37 -0.95 4.40
N ILE A 86 -20.20 -0.36 4.62
CA ILE A 86 -20.10 1.06 4.91
C ILE A 86 -19.35 1.74 3.75
N PRO A 87 -19.60 3.04 3.50
CA PRO A 87 -18.85 3.75 2.47
C PRO A 87 -17.36 3.74 2.76
N PHE A 88 -16.54 3.48 1.76
CA PHE A 88 -15.08 3.50 1.87
C PHE A 88 -14.58 4.79 2.52
N ARG A 89 -15.17 5.93 2.14
CA ARG A 89 -14.81 7.24 2.66
C ARG A 89 -14.95 7.31 4.19
N ASP A 90 -16.01 6.75 4.74
CA ASP A 90 -16.26 6.78 6.18
C ASP A 90 -15.21 5.97 6.93
N TYR A 91 -14.88 4.79 6.43
CA TYR A 91 -13.83 3.97 7.02
C TYR A 91 -12.47 4.65 6.93
N PHE A 92 -12.15 5.22 5.78
CA PHE A 92 -10.89 5.95 5.57
C PHE A 92 -10.75 7.12 6.55
N MET A 93 -11.80 7.89 6.74
CA MET A 93 -11.80 9.02 7.70
C MET A 93 -11.65 8.54 9.14
N MET A 94 -12.28 7.43 9.50
CA MET A 94 -12.16 6.83 10.82
C MET A 94 -10.71 6.44 11.13
N VAL A 95 -10.05 5.75 10.20
CA VAL A 95 -8.66 5.32 10.36
C VAL A 95 -7.73 6.53 10.45
N ASN A 96 -7.88 7.50 9.56
CA ASN A 96 -7.06 8.70 9.57
C ASN A 96 -7.21 9.50 10.86
N SER A 97 -8.43 9.64 11.37
CA SER A 97 -8.67 10.35 12.63
C SER A 97 -7.94 9.66 13.79
N ALA A 98 -7.98 8.33 13.84
CA ALA A 98 -7.27 7.57 14.87
C ALA A 98 -5.76 7.76 14.80
N VAL A 99 -5.20 7.78 13.58
CA VAL A 99 -3.76 8.02 13.39
C VAL A 99 -3.38 9.44 13.83
N ILE A 100 -4.17 10.42 13.44
CA ILE A 100 -3.92 11.83 13.82
C ILE A 100 -3.93 11.99 15.35
N GLU A 101 -4.92 11.41 16.03
CA GLU A 101 -4.98 11.44 17.48
C GLU A 101 -3.77 10.78 18.13
N GLY A 102 -3.36 9.63 17.62
CA GLY A 102 -2.18 8.95 18.12
C GLY A 102 -0.90 9.76 17.97
N LEU A 103 -0.72 10.42 16.83
CA LEU A 103 0.44 11.27 16.59
C LEU A 103 0.43 12.52 17.47
N ALA A 104 -0.72 13.07 17.78
CA ALA A 104 -0.83 14.26 18.64
C ALA A 104 -0.41 13.99 20.09
N GLU A 105 -0.45 12.73 20.53
CA GLU A 105 -0.05 12.32 21.88
C GLU A 105 1.43 12.06 22.02
N MET A 106 2.17 12.08 20.94
CA MET A 106 3.61 11.80 20.95
C MET A 106 4.45 13.01 21.35
#